data_432319702ef27d8c5647f60c6da01668
#
_entry.id   432319702ef27d8c5647f60c6da01668
#
_cell.length_a   1.000
_cell.length_b   1.000
_cell.length_c   1.000
_cell.angle_alpha   90.00
_cell.angle_beta   90.00
_cell.angle_gamma   90.00
#
_symmetry.space_group_name_H-M   'P 1'
#
loop_
_entity.id
_entity.type
_entity.pdbx_description
1 polymer ?
#
loop_
_entity_poly.entity_id
_entity_poly.type
_entity_poly.pdbx_seq_one_letter_code
_entity_poly.pdbx_strand_id
1 'polypeptide(L)'
;MYRLPCAIEYIHDEASPAYILTLSRTDLPKFISFVEKIKEGSCKGVELAGKEGKVCRIGREGGLLVFVIGDVTLRLDENQDEWFVSFLADMTADAPRYDHIDLEFRDARVDLTVRMER
;
A
#
# COMPACT_ATOMS: atom_id res chain seq x y z
N MET A 1 16.44 -0.38 4.95
CA MET A 1 15.07 -0.26 4.41
C MET A 1 14.97 -1.01 3.09
N TYR A 2 13.97 -1.82 2.94
CA TYR A 2 13.73 -2.54 1.67
C TYR A 2 13.10 -1.62 0.63
N ARG A 3 13.34 -1.92 -0.64
CA ARG A 3 12.85 -1.11 -1.75
C ARG A 3 12.28 -2.00 -2.84
N LEU A 4 11.10 -1.64 -3.36
CA LEU A 4 10.46 -2.34 -4.45
C LEU A 4 10.01 -1.36 -5.53
N PRO A 5 10.07 -1.76 -6.82
CA PRO A 5 9.48 -0.96 -7.89
C PRO A 5 7.97 -0.97 -7.79
N CYS A 6 7.34 0.15 -8.11
CA CYS A 6 5.91 0.32 -8.05
C CYS A 6 5.48 1.44 -8.97
N ALA A 7 4.41 1.27 -9.71
CA ALA A 7 3.81 2.38 -10.43
C ALA A 7 2.97 3.17 -9.43
N ILE A 8 3.26 4.47 -9.31
CA ILE A 8 2.58 5.36 -8.38
C ILE A 8 1.87 6.43 -9.21
N GLU A 9 0.55 6.44 -9.15
CA GLU A 9 -0.28 7.37 -9.89
C GLU A 9 -1.17 8.17 -8.94
N TYR A 10 -1.45 9.43 -9.30
CA TYR A 10 -2.41 10.24 -8.59
C TYR A 10 -3.56 10.59 -9.53
N ILE A 11 -4.77 10.25 -9.13
CA ILE A 11 -5.96 10.58 -9.87
C ILE A 11 -6.61 11.80 -9.21
N HIS A 12 -6.59 12.91 -9.93
CA HIS A 12 -7.19 14.14 -9.45
C HIS A 12 -8.67 14.18 -9.88
N ASP A 13 -9.53 13.66 -9.01
CA ASP A 13 -10.97 13.74 -9.14
C ASP A 13 -11.47 14.63 -8.00
N GLU A 14 -12.18 15.68 -8.30
CA GLU A 14 -12.68 16.61 -7.30
C GLU A 14 -13.55 15.93 -6.25
N ALA A 15 -14.27 14.89 -6.65
CA ALA A 15 -15.14 14.14 -5.75
C ALA A 15 -14.37 13.11 -4.92
N SER A 16 -13.33 12.49 -5.49
CA SER A 16 -12.64 11.37 -4.85
C SER A 16 -11.20 11.23 -5.36
N PRO A 17 -10.31 12.14 -4.97
CA PRO A 17 -8.91 12.01 -5.37
C PRO A 17 -8.30 10.76 -4.76
N ALA A 18 -7.42 10.08 -5.50
CA ALA A 18 -6.84 8.82 -5.07
C ALA A 18 -5.40 8.65 -5.54
N TYR A 19 -4.58 8.00 -4.70
CA TYR A 19 -3.30 7.44 -5.12
C TYR A 19 -3.50 5.98 -5.48
N ILE A 20 -2.86 5.55 -6.56
CA ILE A 20 -2.91 4.16 -7.01
C ILE A 20 -1.48 3.62 -7.01
N LEU A 21 -1.25 2.58 -6.23
CA LEU A 21 0.00 1.86 -6.16
C LEU A 21 -0.16 0.54 -6.91
N THR A 22 0.55 0.38 -8.02
CA THR A 22 0.48 -0.85 -8.81
C THR A 22 1.79 -1.62 -8.69
N LEU A 23 1.70 -2.84 -8.17
CA LEU A 23 2.81 -3.77 -8.01
C LEU A 23 2.70 -4.90 -9.03
N SER A 24 3.83 -5.36 -9.55
CA SER A 24 3.85 -6.52 -10.41
C SER A 24 3.44 -7.79 -9.64
N ARG A 25 3.02 -8.82 -10.37
CA ARG A 25 2.71 -10.12 -9.77
C ARG A 25 3.90 -10.71 -9.02
N THR A 26 5.11 -10.46 -9.52
CA THR A 26 6.35 -10.95 -8.91
C THR A 26 6.68 -10.19 -7.61
N ASP A 27 6.40 -8.89 -7.58
CA ASP A 27 6.74 -8.04 -6.44
C ASP A 27 5.69 -8.05 -5.34
N LEU A 28 4.44 -8.34 -5.66
CA LEU A 28 3.37 -8.34 -4.66
C LEU A 28 3.64 -9.30 -3.49
N PRO A 29 4.06 -10.56 -3.70
CA PRO A 29 4.42 -11.44 -2.58
C PRO A 29 5.55 -10.89 -1.71
N LYS A 30 6.54 -10.23 -2.34
CA LYS A 30 7.64 -9.59 -1.61
C LYS A 30 7.12 -8.45 -0.75
N PHE A 31 6.22 -7.65 -1.30
CA PHE A 31 5.58 -6.56 -0.59
C PHE A 31 4.83 -7.06 0.63
N ILE A 32 4.04 -8.13 0.47
CA ILE A 32 3.30 -8.76 1.56
C ILE A 32 4.26 -9.20 2.68
N SER A 33 5.36 -9.85 2.30
CA SER A 33 6.36 -10.30 3.26
C SER A 33 6.95 -9.13 4.05
N PHE A 34 7.26 -8.02 3.38
CA PHE A 34 7.80 -6.83 4.05
C PHE A 34 6.76 -6.19 4.98
N VAL A 35 5.51 -6.12 4.56
CA VAL A 35 4.43 -5.58 5.41
C VAL A 35 4.26 -6.43 6.66
N GLU A 36 4.29 -7.75 6.53
CA GLU A 36 4.22 -8.65 7.68
C GLU A 36 5.38 -8.39 8.66
N LYS A 37 6.61 -8.23 8.14
CA LYS A 37 7.78 -7.92 8.96
C LYS A 37 7.66 -6.56 9.66
N ILE A 38 7.08 -5.58 8.99
CA ILE A 38 6.81 -4.27 9.60
C ILE A 38 5.83 -4.42 10.76
N LYS A 39 4.78 -5.20 10.57
CA LYS A 39 3.78 -5.45 11.62
C LYS A 39 4.36 -6.21 12.81
N GLU A 40 5.28 -7.13 12.57
CA GLU A 40 5.98 -7.86 13.62
C GLU A 40 7.05 -7.03 14.32
N GLY A 41 7.43 -5.90 13.78
CA GLY A 41 8.49 -5.05 14.32
C GLY A 41 9.89 -5.46 13.91
N SER A 42 10.06 -6.45 13.02
CA SER A 42 11.38 -6.93 12.57
C SER A 42 11.93 -6.12 11.38
N CYS A 43 11.13 -5.22 10.82
CA CYS A 43 11.52 -4.33 9.74
C CYS A 43 10.95 -2.95 10.01
N LYS A 44 11.73 -1.89 9.77
CA LYS A 44 11.28 -0.51 10.00
C LYS A 44 10.35 0.00 8.91
N GLY A 45 10.54 -0.48 7.68
CA GLY A 45 9.72 -0.01 6.59
C GLY A 45 10.17 -0.52 5.23
N VAL A 46 9.33 -0.27 4.24
CA VAL A 46 9.60 -0.55 2.84
C VAL A 46 9.33 0.72 2.03
N GLU A 47 10.14 0.95 1.00
CA GLU A 47 9.97 2.05 0.09
C GLU A 47 9.53 1.52 -1.27
N LEU A 48 8.39 2.02 -1.75
CA LEU A 48 7.91 1.74 -3.10
C LEU A 48 8.39 2.89 -3.97
N ALA A 49 9.16 2.56 -5.00
CA ALA A 49 9.78 3.56 -5.87
C ALA A 49 9.16 3.55 -7.26
N GLY A 50 8.55 4.67 -7.63
CA GLY A 50 7.99 4.89 -8.94
C GLY A 50 8.93 5.68 -9.85
N LYS A 51 8.42 6.05 -11.02
CA LYS A 51 9.13 6.89 -11.98
C LYS A 51 9.12 8.35 -11.51
N GLU A 52 10.05 9.14 -12.02
CA GLU A 52 10.14 10.59 -11.79
C GLU A 52 10.31 10.96 -10.31
N GLY A 53 10.98 10.11 -9.54
CA GLY A 53 11.22 10.37 -8.14
C GLY A 53 10.02 10.17 -7.22
N LYS A 54 8.93 9.62 -7.72
CA LYS A 54 7.77 9.31 -6.89
C LYS A 54 8.10 8.16 -5.94
N VAL A 55 7.77 8.34 -4.68
CA VAL A 55 8.08 7.37 -3.63
C VAL A 55 6.90 7.25 -2.67
N CYS A 56 6.59 6.03 -2.28
CA CYS A 56 5.68 5.76 -1.18
C CYS A 56 6.43 4.97 -0.11
N ARG A 57 6.47 5.48 1.10
CA ARG A 57 7.10 4.79 2.23
C ARG A 57 6.03 4.20 3.11
N ILE A 58 6.24 2.97 3.52
CA ILE A 58 5.33 2.26 4.41
C ILE A 58 6.09 1.89 5.65
N GLY A 59 5.54 2.26 6.79
CA GLY A 59 6.11 1.97 8.08
C GLY A 59 5.01 1.71 9.11
N ARG A 60 5.37 1.85 10.37
CA ARG A 60 4.47 1.62 11.49
C ARG A 60 4.57 2.77 12.48
N GLU A 61 3.44 3.24 12.91
CA GLU A 61 3.35 4.32 13.90
C GLU A 61 2.17 4.04 14.83
N GLY A 62 2.43 4.03 16.14
CA GLY A 62 1.38 3.70 17.09
C GLY A 62 0.79 2.31 16.94
N GLY A 63 1.56 1.36 16.40
CA GLY A 63 1.10 -0.01 16.19
C GLY A 63 0.34 -0.23 14.89
N LEU A 64 0.12 0.81 14.10
CA LEU A 64 -0.65 0.74 12.85
C LEU A 64 0.22 1.04 11.64
N LEU A 65 -0.12 0.45 10.50
CA LEU A 65 0.57 0.72 9.24
C LEU A 65 0.28 2.15 8.77
N VAL A 66 1.33 2.79 8.25
CA VAL A 66 1.28 4.16 7.77
C VAL A 66 1.91 4.22 6.38
N PHE A 67 1.21 4.89 5.46
CA PHE A 67 1.70 5.15 4.10
C PHE A 67 2.02 6.63 3.98
N VAL A 68 3.23 6.95 3.53
CA VAL A 68 3.64 8.34 3.30
C VAL A 68 3.96 8.51 1.82
N ILE A 69 3.19 9.36 1.14
CA ILE A 69 3.34 9.66 -0.28
C ILE A 69 3.44 11.18 -0.41
N GLY A 70 4.62 11.70 -0.77
CA GLY A 70 4.85 13.14 -0.79
C GLY A 70 4.57 13.75 0.57
N ASP A 71 3.67 14.71 0.64
CA ASP A 71 3.28 15.39 1.88
C ASP A 71 2.08 14.74 2.58
N VAL A 72 1.58 13.65 2.02
CA VAL A 72 0.38 12.99 2.53
C VAL A 72 0.75 11.80 3.39
N THR A 73 0.20 11.75 4.60
CA THR A 73 0.36 10.62 5.52
C THR A 73 -1.00 9.95 5.69
N LEU A 74 -1.06 8.66 5.36
CA LEU A 74 -2.28 7.86 5.42
C LEU A 74 -2.08 6.75 6.45
N ARG A 75 -2.83 6.81 7.54
CA ARG A 75 -2.79 5.79 8.60
C ARG A 75 -3.96 4.85 8.47
N LEU A 76 -3.70 3.56 8.50
CA LEU A 76 -4.77 2.57 8.58
C LEU A 76 -5.41 2.66 9.96
N ASP A 77 -6.73 2.48 10.04
CA ASP A 77 -7.39 2.27 11.32
C ASP A 77 -7.16 0.82 11.78
N GLU A 78 -7.55 0.50 12.99
CA GLU A 78 -7.33 -0.84 13.56
C GLU A 78 -7.97 -1.95 12.72
N ASN A 79 -9.15 -1.69 12.19
CA ASN A 79 -9.86 -2.65 11.37
C ASN A 79 -9.15 -2.88 10.04
N GLN A 80 -8.74 -1.81 9.34
CA GLN A 80 -7.99 -1.92 8.09
C GLN A 80 -6.66 -2.62 8.30
N ASP A 81 -5.93 -2.28 9.36
CA ASP A 81 -4.64 -2.88 9.69
C ASP A 81 -4.77 -4.39 9.89
N GLU A 82 -5.86 -4.83 10.50
CA GLU A 82 -6.12 -6.24 10.76
C GLU A 82 -6.31 -7.06 9.47
N TRP A 83 -7.10 -6.56 8.52
CA TRP A 83 -7.42 -7.33 7.32
C TRP A 83 -6.50 -7.08 6.12
N PHE A 84 -5.68 -6.03 6.15
CA PHE A 84 -4.91 -5.57 4.98
C PHE A 84 -4.03 -6.68 4.37
N VAL A 85 -3.20 -7.34 5.17
CA VAL A 85 -2.30 -8.39 4.69
C VAL A 85 -3.08 -9.58 4.13
N SER A 86 -4.18 -9.95 4.80
CA SER A 86 -5.03 -11.05 4.35
C SER A 86 -5.62 -10.79 2.96
N PHE A 87 -6.12 -9.58 2.71
CA PHE A 87 -6.66 -9.22 1.40
C PHE A 87 -5.57 -9.13 0.33
N LEU A 88 -4.37 -8.65 0.68
CA LEU A 88 -3.24 -8.67 -0.25
C LEU A 88 -2.89 -10.11 -0.64
N ALA A 89 -2.85 -11.01 0.33
CA ALA A 89 -2.54 -12.41 0.09
C ALA A 89 -3.56 -13.06 -0.86
N ASP A 90 -4.83 -12.70 -0.73
CA ASP A 90 -5.88 -13.22 -1.61
C ASP A 90 -5.66 -12.82 -3.08
N MET A 91 -5.03 -11.68 -3.33
CA MET A 91 -4.70 -11.26 -4.70
C MET A 91 -3.59 -12.11 -5.34
N THR A 92 -2.82 -12.84 -4.54
CA THR A 92 -1.75 -13.72 -5.05
C THR A 92 -2.22 -15.12 -5.38
N ALA A 93 -3.49 -15.44 -5.17
CA ALA A 93 -4.06 -16.75 -5.50
C ALA A 93 -4.02 -17.02 -6.99
N ASP A 94 -4.04 -18.30 -7.39
CA ASP A 94 -4.01 -18.71 -8.80
C ASP A 94 -5.17 -18.13 -9.62
N ALA A 95 -6.33 -17.99 -8.99
CA ALA A 95 -7.52 -17.40 -9.61
C ALA A 95 -8.09 -16.34 -8.65
N PRO A 96 -7.45 -15.17 -8.55
CA PRO A 96 -7.89 -14.16 -7.61
C PRO A 96 -9.26 -13.59 -7.99
N ARG A 97 -10.09 -13.33 -6.99
CA ARG A 97 -11.41 -12.73 -7.18
C ARG A 97 -11.33 -11.24 -7.47
N TYR A 98 -10.24 -10.60 -7.07
CA TYR A 98 -10.00 -9.17 -7.27
C TYR A 98 -8.51 -8.93 -7.44
N ASP A 99 -8.18 -7.80 -8.06
CA ASP A 99 -6.79 -7.41 -8.33
C ASP A 99 -6.41 -6.09 -7.66
N HIS A 100 -7.27 -5.56 -6.81
CA HIS A 100 -7.00 -4.31 -6.10
C HIS A 100 -7.74 -4.26 -4.77
N ILE A 101 -7.23 -3.41 -3.90
CA ILE A 101 -7.83 -3.09 -2.60
C ILE A 101 -7.95 -1.57 -2.52
N ASP A 102 -9.13 -1.09 -2.16
CA ASP A 102 -9.36 0.33 -1.94
C ASP A 102 -9.39 0.63 -0.45
N LEU A 103 -8.65 1.65 -0.04
CA LEU A 103 -8.58 2.10 1.33
C LEU A 103 -9.09 3.54 1.43
N GLU A 104 -10.04 3.76 2.32
CA GLU A 104 -10.57 5.09 2.61
C GLU A 104 -10.00 5.58 3.94
N PHE A 105 -9.73 6.88 4.04
CA PHE A 105 -9.14 7.49 5.22
C PHE A 105 -10.01 8.66 5.68
N ARG A 106 -10.45 8.63 6.93
CA ARG A 106 -11.34 9.66 7.48
C ARG A 106 -10.69 11.04 7.59
N ASP A 107 -9.40 11.05 7.93
CA ASP A 107 -8.66 12.30 8.20
C ASP A 107 -7.97 12.85 6.95
N ALA A 108 -7.89 12.08 5.88
CA ALA A 108 -7.32 12.50 4.61
C ALA A 108 -8.41 12.46 3.54
N ARG A 109 -8.47 13.50 2.73
CA ARG A 109 -9.45 13.56 1.62
C ARG A 109 -8.91 12.88 0.37
N VAL A 110 -8.21 11.78 0.56
CA VAL A 110 -7.56 11.02 -0.49
C VAL A 110 -7.75 9.55 -0.17
N ASP A 111 -8.13 8.78 -1.19
CA ASP A 111 -8.18 7.34 -1.09
C ASP A 111 -6.87 6.72 -1.58
N LEU A 112 -6.62 5.48 -1.21
CA LEU A 112 -5.45 4.74 -1.64
C LEU A 112 -5.91 3.41 -2.23
N THR A 113 -5.47 3.10 -3.44
CA THR A 113 -5.71 1.80 -4.07
C THR A 113 -4.37 1.08 -4.20
N VAL A 114 -4.30 -0.14 -3.72
CA VAL A 114 -3.17 -1.04 -3.95
C VAL A 114 -3.63 -2.06 -4.98
N ARG A 115 -2.95 -2.10 -6.11
CA ARG A 115 -3.35 -2.92 -7.25
C ARG A 115 -2.22 -3.82 -7.70
N MET A 116 -2.61 -5.01 -8.17
CA MET A 116 -1.68 -5.94 -8.81
C MET A 116 -1.75 -5.75 -10.32
N GLU A 117 -0.60 -5.63 -10.98
CA GLU A 117 -0.51 -5.57 -12.42
C GLU A 117 -0.88 -6.93 -13.00
N ARG A 118 -1.73 -6.92 -14.00
CA ARG A 118 -2.16 -8.13 -14.70
C ARG A 118 -1.18 -8.57 -15.79
#